data_5b43d4e897940e0ab2782dae94600cf8
#
_entry.id   5b43d4e897940e0ab2782dae94600cf8
#
_cell.length_a   1.000
_cell.length_b   1.000
_cell.length_c   1.000
_cell.angle_alpha   90.00
_cell.angle_beta   90.00
_cell.angle_gamma   90.00
#
_symmetry.space_group_name_H-M   'P 1'
#
loop_
_entity.id
_entity.type
_entity.pdbx_description
1 polymer ?
#
loop_
_entity_poly.entity_id
_entity_poly.type
_entity_poly.pdbx_seq_one_letter_code
_entity_poly.pdbx_strand_id
1 'polypeptide(L)'
;MLFSKVIGHASLKARLIGNMREGRVAHAQLFMGPRGCGNLPLALAYAQYLLCENKGEADACGECPSCLQIAKLEHPDLHLIFPIFLTDKVKVCEPYLSVWREAVLDDPYLDIDHWRDLLESENKQLRMGVDIAQEIQRKLSLKSFRGGYKVMLVWLPELMDPPAANKLLKVLEEPEPGTVFLLVSTDADQLLATILSRAQLVKVLALRPTELAEALQGHYPELSQDDAMALALRSEGDLVEAMDMADNSEEEIFIFFRDWLRACYRREVPTTVEFADGFQKLGRERQKALFRYGLYLIRQCTLQWQQVPELVRVIGQEQEFVQNFSKLLTDRNADRIREELETAHGHIERNANPKVLFMDLSYRLMGLLRPR
;
A
#
# COMPACT_ATOMS: atom_id res chain seq x y z
N MET A 1 -5.49 -10.80 -14.71
CA MET A 1 -4.57 -11.19 -13.61
C MET A 1 -4.77 -12.66 -13.28
N LEU A 2 -3.76 -13.52 -13.38
CA LEU A 2 -3.82 -14.92 -13.00
C LEU A 2 -3.33 -15.12 -11.56
N PHE A 3 -3.80 -16.16 -10.86
CA PHE A 3 -3.27 -16.50 -9.53
C PHE A 3 -1.77 -16.82 -9.54
N SER A 4 -1.28 -17.39 -10.62
CA SER A 4 0.15 -17.67 -10.83
C SER A 4 1.02 -16.41 -10.86
N LYS A 5 0.46 -15.26 -11.21
CA LYS A 5 1.15 -13.96 -11.22
C LYS A 5 1.07 -13.20 -9.89
N VAL A 6 0.23 -13.62 -8.97
CA VAL A 6 0.15 -13.02 -7.63
C VAL A 6 1.27 -13.57 -6.77
N ILE A 7 2.07 -12.71 -6.16
CA ILE A 7 3.18 -13.11 -5.31
C ILE A 7 2.65 -13.77 -4.03
N GLY A 8 3.27 -14.86 -3.61
CA GLY A 8 2.93 -15.56 -2.37
C GLY A 8 1.51 -16.14 -2.30
N HIS A 9 0.99 -16.26 -1.08
CA HIS A 9 -0.39 -16.65 -0.72
C HIS A 9 -0.86 -18.03 -1.24
N ALA A 10 0.02 -18.99 -1.44
CA ALA A 10 -0.32 -20.30 -2.04
C ALA A 10 -1.52 -21.00 -1.36
N SER A 11 -1.54 -21.05 -0.02
CA SER A 11 -2.65 -21.68 0.74
C SER A 11 -3.97 -20.93 0.60
N LEU A 12 -3.93 -19.59 0.53
CA LEU A 12 -5.12 -18.75 0.37
C LEU A 12 -5.70 -18.90 -1.04
N LYS A 13 -4.85 -18.92 -2.07
CA LYS A 13 -5.23 -19.19 -3.47
C LYS A 13 -5.92 -20.55 -3.59
N ALA A 14 -5.31 -21.60 -3.04
CA ALA A 14 -5.89 -22.95 -3.04
C ALA A 14 -7.26 -22.99 -2.35
N ARG A 15 -7.43 -22.27 -1.23
CA ARG A 15 -8.71 -22.18 -0.52
C ARG A 15 -9.79 -21.46 -1.33
N LEU A 16 -9.47 -20.34 -1.98
CA LEU A 16 -10.40 -19.60 -2.85
C LEU A 16 -10.87 -20.45 -4.03
N ILE A 17 -9.95 -21.16 -4.67
CA ILE A 17 -10.24 -22.07 -5.78
C ILE A 17 -11.11 -23.23 -5.30
N GLY A 18 -10.76 -23.86 -4.17
CA GLY A 18 -11.53 -24.94 -3.56
C GLY A 18 -12.97 -24.54 -3.24
N ASN A 19 -13.16 -23.40 -2.59
CA ASN A 19 -14.50 -22.86 -2.29
C ASN A 19 -15.35 -22.66 -3.56
N MET A 20 -14.73 -22.13 -4.62
CA MET A 20 -15.44 -21.94 -5.89
C MET A 20 -15.83 -23.27 -6.54
N ARG A 21 -14.94 -24.25 -6.55
CA ARG A 21 -15.20 -25.58 -7.13
C ARG A 21 -16.28 -26.36 -6.37
N GLU A 22 -16.41 -26.13 -5.07
CA GLU A 22 -17.44 -26.72 -4.21
C GLU A 22 -18.76 -25.92 -4.22
N GLY A 23 -18.85 -24.86 -5.04
CA GLY A 23 -20.04 -24.01 -5.11
C GLY A 23 -20.27 -23.14 -3.88
N ARG A 24 -19.24 -22.96 -3.03
CA ARG A 24 -19.31 -22.19 -1.78
C ARG A 24 -18.69 -20.80 -1.96
N VAL A 25 -19.18 -20.07 -2.93
CA VAL A 25 -18.76 -18.68 -3.16
C VAL A 25 -19.64 -17.74 -2.34
N ALA A 26 -19.06 -17.10 -1.33
CA ALA A 26 -19.79 -16.09 -0.57
C ALA A 26 -20.11 -14.88 -1.48
N HIS A 27 -21.31 -14.35 -1.36
CA HIS A 27 -21.77 -13.22 -2.16
C HIS A 27 -21.02 -11.90 -1.86
N ALA A 28 -20.44 -11.77 -0.66
CA ALA A 28 -19.58 -10.65 -0.29
C ALA A 28 -18.33 -11.16 0.42
N GLN A 29 -17.17 -10.80 -0.10
CA GLN A 29 -15.87 -11.19 0.44
C GLN A 29 -15.00 -9.94 0.63
N LEU A 30 -14.38 -9.81 1.80
CA LEU A 30 -13.51 -8.70 2.16
C LEU A 30 -12.05 -9.16 2.19
N PHE A 31 -11.29 -8.81 1.15
CA PHE A 31 -9.86 -9.04 1.05
C PHE A 31 -9.14 -7.97 1.88
N MET A 32 -8.78 -8.34 3.11
CA MET A 32 -8.20 -7.46 4.11
C MET A 32 -6.74 -7.80 4.34
N GLY A 33 -5.85 -6.83 4.18
CA GLY A 33 -4.44 -6.98 4.47
C GLY A 33 -3.68 -5.66 4.42
N PRO A 34 -2.47 -5.59 4.97
CA PRO A 34 -1.67 -4.38 4.95
C PRO A 34 -1.33 -3.93 3.52
N ARG A 35 -0.83 -2.70 3.37
CA ARG A 35 -0.30 -2.17 2.11
C ARG A 35 0.71 -3.14 1.49
N GLY A 36 0.77 -3.23 0.18
CA GLY A 36 1.74 -4.05 -0.56
C GLY A 36 1.64 -5.56 -0.36
N CYS A 37 0.66 -6.06 0.44
CA CYS A 37 0.51 -7.51 0.66
C CYS A 37 -0.09 -8.27 -0.54
N GLY A 38 -0.64 -7.58 -1.55
CA GLY A 38 -1.25 -8.20 -2.73
C GLY A 38 -2.75 -8.50 -2.61
N ASN A 39 -3.49 -7.78 -1.76
CA ASN A 39 -4.94 -7.92 -1.62
C ASN A 39 -5.69 -7.58 -2.93
N LEU A 40 -5.31 -6.49 -3.62
CA LEU A 40 -5.92 -6.10 -4.91
C LEU A 40 -5.61 -7.10 -6.04
N PRO A 41 -4.34 -7.46 -6.33
CA PRO A 41 -4.05 -8.46 -7.35
C PRO A 41 -4.67 -9.83 -7.05
N LEU A 42 -4.79 -10.23 -5.79
CA LEU A 42 -5.46 -11.47 -5.39
C LEU A 42 -6.96 -11.43 -5.68
N ALA A 43 -7.64 -10.31 -5.36
CA ALA A 43 -9.05 -10.12 -5.66
C ALA A 43 -9.32 -10.09 -7.18
N LEU A 44 -8.43 -9.46 -7.97
CA LEU A 44 -8.50 -9.45 -9.43
C LEU A 44 -8.29 -10.85 -10.02
N ALA A 45 -7.33 -11.62 -9.51
CA ALA A 45 -7.11 -13.00 -9.93
C ALA A 45 -8.32 -13.88 -9.60
N TYR A 46 -8.92 -13.68 -8.43
CA TYR A 46 -10.14 -14.39 -8.06
C TYR A 46 -11.33 -13.99 -8.93
N ALA A 47 -11.49 -12.71 -9.26
CA ALA A 47 -12.49 -12.25 -10.22
C ALA A 47 -12.30 -12.93 -11.59
N GLN A 48 -11.06 -13.02 -12.08
CA GLN A 48 -10.75 -13.73 -13.32
C GLN A 48 -11.11 -15.21 -13.25
N TYR A 49 -10.83 -15.87 -12.13
CA TYR A 49 -11.17 -17.27 -11.93
C TYR A 49 -12.68 -17.48 -11.90
N LEU A 50 -13.45 -16.62 -11.22
CA LEU A 50 -14.92 -16.67 -11.17
C LEU A 50 -15.55 -16.55 -12.56
N LEU A 51 -15.07 -15.63 -13.39
CA LEU A 51 -15.60 -15.32 -14.72
C LEU A 51 -14.99 -16.16 -15.86
N CYS A 52 -13.96 -16.95 -15.60
CA CYS A 52 -13.33 -17.79 -16.59
C CYS A 52 -14.31 -18.87 -17.10
N GLU A 53 -14.36 -19.08 -18.42
CA GLU A 53 -15.22 -20.09 -19.06
C GLU A 53 -14.64 -21.51 -18.93
N ASN A 54 -13.30 -21.63 -18.96
CA ASN A 54 -12.56 -22.89 -18.93
C ASN A 54 -11.61 -22.91 -17.73
N LYS A 55 -12.16 -23.06 -16.53
CA LYS A 55 -11.39 -23.04 -15.29
C LYS A 55 -10.45 -24.23 -15.18
N GLY A 56 -9.16 -23.97 -14.96
CA GLY A 56 -8.19 -24.99 -14.61
C GLY A 56 -8.29 -25.44 -13.15
N GLU A 57 -7.44 -26.39 -12.77
CA GLU A 57 -7.40 -26.89 -11.38
C GLU A 57 -6.81 -25.89 -10.41
N ALA A 58 -5.82 -25.12 -10.84
CA ALA A 58 -5.06 -24.18 -10.01
C ALA A 58 -5.21 -22.71 -10.43
N ASP A 59 -5.77 -22.44 -11.64
CA ASP A 59 -5.87 -21.07 -12.15
C ASP A 59 -6.96 -20.95 -13.23
N ALA A 60 -7.29 -19.72 -13.62
CA ALA A 60 -8.06 -19.44 -14.82
C ALA A 60 -7.25 -19.81 -16.07
N CYS A 61 -7.91 -20.18 -17.19
CA CYS A 61 -7.21 -20.62 -18.39
C CYS A 61 -6.34 -19.54 -19.06
N GLY A 62 -6.65 -18.26 -18.85
CA GLY A 62 -5.91 -17.11 -19.42
C GLY A 62 -6.19 -16.83 -20.91
N GLU A 63 -6.87 -17.70 -21.64
CA GLU A 63 -7.02 -17.65 -23.11
C GLU A 63 -8.46 -17.58 -23.61
N CYS A 64 -9.47 -17.96 -22.80
CA CYS A 64 -10.87 -17.86 -23.22
C CYS A 64 -11.29 -16.38 -23.39
N PRO A 65 -12.36 -16.09 -24.15
CA PRO A 65 -12.81 -14.71 -24.39
C PRO A 65 -13.01 -13.90 -23.11
N SER A 66 -13.57 -14.50 -22.06
CA SER A 66 -13.70 -13.84 -20.74
C SER A 66 -12.35 -13.51 -20.13
N CYS A 67 -11.38 -14.44 -20.14
CA CYS A 67 -10.04 -14.18 -19.63
C CYS A 67 -9.33 -13.05 -20.38
N LEU A 68 -9.44 -13.00 -21.71
CA LEU A 68 -8.83 -11.93 -22.52
C LEU A 68 -9.44 -10.56 -22.25
N GLN A 69 -10.77 -10.49 -22.00
CA GLN A 69 -11.42 -9.25 -21.61
C GLN A 69 -11.04 -8.81 -20.19
N ILE A 70 -10.97 -9.75 -19.24
CA ILE A 70 -10.56 -9.46 -17.86
C ILE A 70 -9.09 -9.04 -17.79
N ALA A 71 -8.22 -9.62 -18.63
CA ALA A 71 -6.83 -9.21 -18.72
C ALA A 71 -6.65 -7.72 -19.07
N LYS A 72 -7.67 -7.11 -19.68
CA LYS A 72 -7.78 -5.66 -19.96
C LYS A 72 -8.69 -4.93 -18.99
N LEU A 73 -9.24 -5.61 -17.99
CA LEU A 73 -10.26 -5.09 -17.05
C LEU A 73 -11.53 -4.56 -17.78
N GLU A 74 -11.90 -5.18 -18.91
CA GLU A 74 -13.00 -4.74 -19.80
C GLU A 74 -14.16 -5.75 -19.89
N HIS A 75 -14.18 -6.78 -19.04
CA HIS A 75 -15.26 -7.76 -19.05
C HIS A 75 -16.59 -7.13 -18.63
N PRO A 76 -17.69 -7.37 -19.37
CA PRO A 76 -18.98 -6.71 -19.09
C PRO A 76 -19.59 -7.06 -17.72
N ASP A 77 -19.27 -8.24 -17.18
CA ASP A 77 -19.72 -8.68 -15.86
C ASP A 77 -18.67 -8.40 -14.74
N LEU A 78 -17.62 -7.64 -15.04
CA LEU A 78 -16.65 -7.13 -14.05
C LEU A 78 -16.85 -5.62 -13.89
N HIS A 79 -17.33 -5.21 -12.74
CA HIS A 79 -17.55 -3.82 -12.39
C HIS A 79 -16.50 -3.37 -11.39
N LEU A 80 -15.88 -2.23 -11.65
CA LEU A 80 -14.78 -1.68 -10.86
C LEU A 80 -15.25 -0.38 -10.20
N ILE A 81 -15.03 -0.28 -8.90
CA ILE A 81 -15.35 0.88 -8.06
C ILE A 81 -14.12 1.20 -7.24
N PHE A 82 -13.74 2.46 -7.22
CA PHE A 82 -12.53 2.94 -6.56
C PHE A 82 -12.70 4.41 -6.13
N PRO A 83 -11.90 4.91 -5.17
CA PRO A 83 -12.01 6.29 -4.72
C PRO A 83 -11.55 7.27 -5.78
N ILE A 84 -12.24 8.41 -5.87
CA ILE A 84 -11.98 9.47 -6.85
C ILE A 84 -11.97 10.84 -6.19
N PHE A 85 -11.46 11.85 -6.90
CA PHE A 85 -11.67 13.24 -6.52
C PHE A 85 -13.08 13.68 -6.90
N LEU A 86 -13.94 13.82 -5.89
CA LEU A 86 -15.31 14.30 -6.09
C LEU A 86 -15.31 15.79 -6.42
N THR A 87 -16.01 16.14 -7.48
CA THR A 87 -16.24 17.53 -7.92
C THR A 87 -17.71 17.72 -8.26
N ASP A 88 -18.14 18.96 -8.51
CA ASP A 88 -19.50 19.23 -8.98
C ASP A 88 -19.84 18.51 -10.30
N LYS A 89 -18.82 18.26 -11.14
CA LYS A 89 -18.96 17.64 -12.46
C LYS A 89 -18.69 16.14 -12.47
N VAL A 90 -17.83 15.63 -11.57
CA VAL A 90 -17.42 14.23 -11.53
C VAL A 90 -17.80 13.64 -10.17
N LYS A 91 -18.74 12.72 -10.17
CA LYS A 91 -19.33 12.08 -8.98
C LYS A 91 -19.34 10.55 -9.04
N VAL A 92 -18.89 9.96 -10.14
CA VAL A 92 -18.85 8.52 -10.43
C VAL A 92 -17.49 8.10 -10.95
N CYS A 93 -17.17 6.80 -10.92
CA CYS A 93 -15.85 6.29 -11.31
C CYS A 93 -15.60 6.33 -12.83
N GLU A 94 -16.64 6.35 -13.65
CA GLU A 94 -16.55 6.22 -15.12
C GLU A 94 -15.52 7.15 -15.80
N PRO A 95 -15.43 8.45 -15.49
CA PRO A 95 -14.44 9.35 -16.10
C PRO A 95 -12.97 8.98 -15.82
N TYR A 96 -12.71 8.27 -14.72
CA TYR A 96 -11.36 7.85 -14.33
C TYR A 96 -11.07 6.38 -14.64
N LEU A 97 -12.03 5.65 -15.23
CA LEU A 97 -11.93 4.20 -15.40
C LEU A 97 -10.77 3.78 -16.31
N SER A 98 -10.48 4.55 -17.38
CA SER A 98 -9.33 4.28 -18.26
C SER A 98 -8.00 4.43 -17.53
N VAL A 99 -7.84 5.53 -16.79
CA VAL A 99 -6.61 5.80 -16.02
C VAL A 99 -6.40 4.75 -14.94
N TRP A 100 -7.47 4.37 -14.22
CA TRP A 100 -7.38 3.33 -13.19
C TRP A 100 -7.03 1.95 -13.77
N ARG A 101 -7.59 1.60 -14.94
CA ARG A 101 -7.25 0.37 -15.63
C ARG A 101 -5.78 0.32 -16.04
N GLU A 102 -5.28 1.39 -16.66
CA GLU A 102 -3.87 1.50 -17.03
C GLU A 102 -2.97 1.36 -15.80
N ALA A 103 -3.25 2.07 -14.72
CA ALA A 103 -2.49 2.01 -13.48
C ALA A 103 -2.42 0.59 -12.91
N VAL A 104 -3.56 -0.10 -12.80
CA VAL A 104 -3.62 -1.48 -12.26
C VAL A 104 -3.03 -2.52 -13.21
N LEU A 105 -3.03 -2.27 -14.53
CA LEU A 105 -2.40 -3.17 -15.49
C LEU A 105 -0.87 -3.00 -15.51
N ASP A 106 -0.38 -1.80 -15.27
CA ASP A 106 1.04 -1.49 -15.13
C ASP A 106 1.56 -2.02 -13.79
N ASP A 107 0.91 -1.64 -12.70
CA ASP A 107 1.21 -2.14 -11.36
C ASP A 107 -0.05 -2.65 -10.64
N PRO A 108 -0.26 -3.99 -10.57
CA PRO A 108 -1.39 -4.58 -9.83
C PRO A 108 -1.32 -4.37 -8.31
N TYR A 109 -0.16 -3.99 -7.76
CA TYR A 109 0.02 -3.66 -6.33
C TYR A 109 -0.23 -2.18 -6.02
N LEU A 110 -0.84 -1.45 -6.96
CA LEU A 110 -1.24 -0.06 -6.83
C LEU A 110 -1.78 0.26 -5.43
N ASP A 111 -1.21 1.29 -4.81
CA ASP A 111 -1.69 1.81 -3.54
C ASP A 111 -2.40 3.17 -3.70
N ILE A 112 -2.92 3.69 -2.60
CA ILE A 112 -3.69 4.94 -2.59
C ILE A 112 -2.83 6.17 -2.90
N ASP A 113 -1.54 6.13 -2.56
CA ASP A 113 -0.63 7.26 -2.78
C ASP A 113 -0.25 7.34 -4.25
N HIS A 114 0.16 6.22 -4.87
CA HIS A 114 0.39 6.16 -6.33
C HIS A 114 -0.87 6.55 -7.12
N TRP A 115 -2.06 6.08 -6.68
CA TRP A 115 -3.31 6.47 -7.33
C TRP A 115 -3.59 7.97 -7.23
N ARG A 116 -3.31 8.58 -6.07
CA ARG A 116 -3.44 10.03 -5.87
C ARG A 116 -2.53 10.83 -6.79
N ASP A 117 -1.29 10.39 -6.92
CA ASP A 117 -0.27 11.06 -7.75
C ASP A 117 -0.64 11.01 -9.24
N LEU A 118 -1.13 9.88 -9.73
CA LEU A 118 -1.61 9.73 -11.11
C LEU A 118 -2.79 10.68 -11.45
N LEU A 119 -3.56 11.07 -10.45
CA LEU A 119 -4.68 12.00 -10.63
C LEU A 119 -4.29 13.48 -10.52
N GLU A 120 -2.99 13.80 -10.38
CA GLU A 120 -2.41 15.15 -10.38
C GLU A 120 -3.12 16.17 -9.48
N SER A 121 -3.58 15.75 -8.29
CA SER A 121 -4.35 16.63 -7.42
C SER A 121 -3.82 16.64 -5.97
N GLU A 122 -2.84 17.49 -5.73
CA GLU A 122 -2.10 17.59 -4.47
C GLU A 122 -2.95 17.92 -3.22
N ASN A 123 -4.14 18.54 -3.39
CA ASN A 123 -4.89 19.12 -2.26
C ASN A 123 -6.31 18.56 -2.08
N LYS A 124 -6.71 17.52 -2.82
CA LYS A 124 -8.06 16.94 -2.73
C LYS A 124 -8.02 15.56 -2.09
N GLN A 125 -9.03 15.26 -1.29
CA GLN A 125 -9.19 13.92 -0.71
C GLN A 125 -9.90 12.99 -1.69
N LEU A 126 -9.34 11.80 -1.85
CA LEU A 126 -9.98 10.70 -2.55
C LEU A 126 -11.13 10.15 -1.70
N ARG A 127 -12.32 10.04 -2.27
CA ARG A 127 -13.52 9.57 -1.57
C ARG A 127 -14.47 8.86 -2.53
N MET A 128 -15.43 8.12 -1.96
CA MET A 128 -16.56 7.54 -2.70
C MET A 128 -17.87 8.07 -2.13
N GLY A 129 -18.53 8.94 -2.91
CA GLY A 129 -19.77 9.58 -2.52
C GLY A 129 -21.03 8.75 -2.85
N VAL A 130 -22.19 9.29 -2.49
CA VAL A 130 -23.51 8.65 -2.66
C VAL A 130 -23.84 8.28 -4.11
N ASP A 131 -23.37 9.07 -5.07
CA ASP A 131 -23.60 8.81 -6.50
C ASP A 131 -22.88 7.53 -6.97
N ILE A 132 -21.70 7.22 -6.41
CA ILE A 132 -21.00 5.95 -6.66
C ILE A 132 -21.82 4.77 -6.14
N ALA A 133 -22.43 4.88 -4.96
CA ALA A 133 -23.31 3.82 -4.45
C ALA A 133 -24.56 3.63 -5.33
N GLN A 134 -25.08 4.68 -5.93
CA GLN A 134 -26.17 4.59 -6.94
C GLN A 134 -25.68 3.93 -8.23
N GLU A 135 -24.45 4.24 -8.66
CA GLU A 135 -23.82 3.58 -9.81
C GLU A 135 -23.69 2.07 -9.59
N ILE A 136 -23.28 1.64 -8.40
CA ILE A 136 -23.22 0.22 -8.01
C ILE A 136 -24.60 -0.42 -8.16
N GLN A 137 -25.65 0.17 -7.59
CA GLN A 137 -27.02 -0.35 -7.67
C GLN A 137 -27.49 -0.47 -9.12
N ARG A 138 -27.24 0.55 -9.95
CA ARG A 138 -27.59 0.55 -11.37
C ARG A 138 -26.87 -0.56 -12.14
N LYS A 139 -25.57 -0.72 -11.95
CA LYS A 139 -24.77 -1.78 -12.60
C LYS A 139 -25.24 -3.16 -12.21
N LEU A 140 -25.62 -3.37 -10.95
CA LEU A 140 -26.08 -4.65 -10.44
C LEU A 140 -27.52 -5.01 -10.87
N SER A 141 -28.38 -4.04 -11.13
CA SER A 141 -29.75 -4.31 -11.64
C SER A 141 -29.77 -4.91 -13.05
N LEU A 142 -28.67 -4.81 -13.80
CA LEU A 142 -28.55 -5.42 -15.11
C LEU A 142 -28.30 -6.92 -14.97
N LYS A 143 -28.86 -7.75 -15.87
CA LYS A 143 -28.58 -9.18 -15.92
C LYS A 143 -27.12 -9.43 -16.30
N SER A 144 -26.55 -10.54 -15.82
CA SER A 144 -25.23 -10.98 -16.27
C SER A 144 -25.23 -11.20 -17.80
N PHE A 145 -24.21 -10.70 -18.47
CA PHE A 145 -24.08 -10.78 -19.93
C PHE A 145 -23.89 -12.22 -20.41
N ARG A 146 -23.17 -13.04 -19.62
CA ARG A 146 -22.90 -14.45 -20.00
C ARG A 146 -23.66 -15.46 -19.14
N GLY A 147 -24.56 -15.02 -18.26
CA GLY A 147 -25.39 -15.90 -17.44
C GLY A 147 -24.64 -16.60 -16.28
N GLY A 148 -23.40 -16.17 -15.99
CA GLY A 148 -22.59 -16.62 -14.87
C GLY A 148 -22.58 -15.65 -13.70
N TYR A 149 -21.43 -15.58 -13.01
CA TYR A 149 -21.20 -14.58 -11.97
C TYR A 149 -21.12 -13.16 -12.52
N LYS A 150 -21.56 -12.21 -11.71
CA LYS A 150 -21.37 -10.77 -11.87
C LYS A 150 -20.48 -10.33 -10.71
N VAL A 151 -19.33 -9.78 -11.01
CA VAL A 151 -18.34 -9.40 -10.00
C VAL A 151 -18.31 -7.89 -9.82
N MET A 152 -18.52 -7.42 -8.60
CA MET A 152 -18.36 -6.02 -8.19
C MET A 152 -17.13 -5.91 -7.31
N LEU A 153 -16.02 -5.41 -7.87
CA LEU A 153 -14.81 -5.11 -7.11
C LEU A 153 -14.88 -3.68 -6.61
N VAL A 154 -14.77 -3.51 -5.28
CA VAL A 154 -14.74 -2.21 -4.61
C VAL A 154 -13.38 -2.08 -3.92
N TRP A 155 -12.55 -1.21 -4.45
CA TRP A 155 -11.22 -0.94 -3.90
C TRP A 155 -11.30 0.21 -2.88
N LEU A 156 -10.74 -0.01 -1.68
CA LEU A 156 -10.70 0.90 -0.53
C LEU A 156 -12.09 1.37 -0.08
N PRO A 157 -13.02 0.44 0.27
CA PRO A 157 -14.37 0.79 0.74
C PRO A 157 -14.37 1.62 2.02
N GLU A 158 -13.27 1.67 2.79
CA GLU A 158 -13.06 2.56 3.92
C GLU A 158 -13.11 4.05 3.55
N LEU A 159 -12.91 4.39 2.29
CA LEU A 159 -13.02 5.77 1.78
C LEU A 159 -14.44 6.14 1.30
N MET A 160 -15.42 5.30 1.59
CA MET A 160 -16.81 5.64 1.34
C MET A 160 -17.34 6.62 2.38
N ASP A 161 -18.01 7.67 1.90
CA ASP A 161 -18.77 8.55 2.78
C ASP A 161 -19.87 7.71 3.51
N PRO A 162 -20.22 8.00 4.78
CA PRO A 162 -21.21 7.19 5.52
C PRO A 162 -22.54 7.00 4.81
N PRO A 163 -23.12 8.01 4.10
CA PRO A 163 -24.33 7.79 3.32
C PRO A 163 -24.15 6.84 2.13
N ALA A 164 -22.97 6.81 1.49
CA ALA A 164 -22.65 5.89 0.40
C ALA A 164 -22.53 4.45 0.93
N ALA A 165 -21.79 4.27 2.01
CA ALA A 165 -21.62 2.98 2.68
C ALA A 165 -22.96 2.39 3.14
N ASN A 166 -23.84 3.20 3.73
CA ASN A 166 -25.19 2.75 4.12
C ASN A 166 -26.06 2.32 2.91
N LYS A 167 -25.88 2.92 1.75
CA LYS A 167 -26.57 2.44 0.53
C LYS A 167 -26.00 1.11 0.05
N LEU A 168 -24.69 0.91 0.16
CA LEU A 168 -24.03 -0.36 -0.18
C LEU A 168 -24.56 -1.51 0.68
N LEU A 169 -24.85 -1.27 2.00
CA LEU A 169 -25.34 -2.29 2.90
C LEU A 169 -26.61 -2.98 2.38
N LYS A 170 -27.54 -2.22 1.79
CA LYS A 170 -28.79 -2.79 1.25
C LYS A 170 -28.52 -3.80 0.14
N VAL A 171 -27.51 -3.53 -0.69
CA VAL A 171 -27.16 -4.41 -1.82
C VAL A 171 -26.33 -5.61 -1.34
N LEU A 172 -25.58 -5.46 -0.24
CA LEU A 172 -24.87 -6.56 0.41
C LEU A 172 -25.81 -7.50 1.16
N GLU A 173 -26.92 -7.01 1.71
CA GLU A 173 -27.91 -7.82 2.40
C GLU A 173 -28.75 -8.67 1.44
N GLU A 174 -29.17 -8.09 0.32
CA GLU A 174 -30.05 -8.73 -0.66
C GLU A 174 -29.44 -8.61 -2.08
N PRO A 175 -28.32 -9.32 -2.35
CA PRO A 175 -27.68 -9.25 -3.67
C PRO A 175 -28.51 -9.97 -4.72
N GLU A 176 -28.52 -9.43 -5.95
CA GLU A 176 -29.05 -10.14 -7.10
C GLU A 176 -28.37 -11.49 -7.29
N PRO A 177 -29.09 -12.56 -7.68
CA PRO A 177 -28.50 -13.89 -7.86
C PRO A 177 -27.28 -13.88 -8.77
N GLY A 178 -26.22 -14.59 -8.38
CA GLY A 178 -24.96 -14.66 -9.11
C GLY A 178 -24.06 -13.44 -8.92
N THR A 179 -24.43 -12.45 -8.08
CA THR A 179 -23.58 -11.30 -7.78
C THR A 179 -22.55 -11.66 -6.69
N VAL A 180 -21.29 -11.31 -6.93
CA VAL A 180 -20.19 -11.46 -5.97
C VAL A 180 -19.51 -10.11 -5.76
N PHE A 181 -19.50 -9.65 -4.51
CA PHE A 181 -18.74 -8.47 -4.10
C PHE A 181 -17.35 -8.88 -3.65
N LEU A 182 -16.33 -8.24 -4.19
CA LEU A 182 -14.95 -8.34 -3.76
C LEU A 182 -14.55 -6.97 -3.21
N LEU A 183 -14.61 -6.81 -1.90
CA LEU A 183 -14.19 -5.61 -1.20
C LEU A 183 -12.70 -5.74 -0.91
N VAL A 184 -11.89 -4.75 -1.25
CA VAL A 184 -10.43 -4.77 -1.05
C VAL A 184 -10.06 -3.61 -0.15
N SER A 185 -9.58 -3.90 1.06
CA SER A 185 -9.31 -2.89 2.08
C SER A 185 -7.92 -3.10 2.71
N THR A 186 -7.33 -2.00 3.16
CA THR A 186 -6.07 -2.00 3.90
C THR A 186 -6.25 -1.65 5.37
N ASP A 187 -7.38 -1.05 5.74
CA ASP A 187 -7.64 -0.57 7.11
C ASP A 187 -9.03 -1.03 7.60
N ALA A 188 -9.03 -2.01 8.50
CA ALA A 188 -10.25 -2.54 9.09
C ALA A 188 -10.92 -1.55 10.05
N ASP A 189 -10.15 -0.69 10.72
CA ASP A 189 -10.64 0.21 11.76
C ASP A 189 -11.44 1.38 11.16
N GLN A 190 -11.17 1.72 9.90
CA GLN A 190 -11.92 2.73 9.18
C GLN A 190 -13.19 2.17 8.48
N LEU A 191 -13.34 0.85 8.39
CA LEU A 191 -14.54 0.24 7.82
C LEU A 191 -15.70 0.29 8.80
N LEU A 192 -16.90 0.55 8.28
CA LEU A 192 -18.10 0.43 9.09
C LEU A 192 -18.29 -1.01 9.58
N ALA A 193 -18.55 -1.18 10.88
CA ALA A 193 -18.81 -2.49 11.48
C ALA A 193 -19.96 -3.25 10.78
N THR A 194 -20.89 -2.53 10.18
CA THR A 194 -22.00 -3.07 9.40
C THR A 194 -21.55 -3.71 8.07
N ILE A 195 -20.49 -3.26 7.44
CA ILE A 195 -19.87 -3.91 6.26
C ILE A 195 -19.12 -5.17 6.73
N LEU A 196 -18.34 -5.05 7.80
CA LEU A 196 -17.59 -6.18 8.38
C LEU A 196 -18.50 -7.36 8.77
N SER A 197 -19.70 -7.08 9.30
CA SER A 197 -20.64 -8.13 9.71
C SER A 197 -21.33 -8.87 8.53
N ARG A 198 -21.26 -8.34 7.31
CA ARG A 198 -21.95 -8.88 6.10
C ARG A 198 -20.99 -9.45 5.05
N ALA A 199 -19.70 -9.19 5.18
CA ALA A 199 -18.71 -9.71 4.26
C ALA A 199 -17.89 -10.83 4.92
N GLN A 200 -17.65 -11.90 4.18
CA GLN A 200 -16.72 -12.95 4.61
C GLN A 200 -15.30 -12.40 4.58
N LEU A 201 -14.63 -12.40 5.74
CA LEU A 201 -13.26 -11.96 5.83
C LEU A 201 -12.29 -12.93 5.11
N VAL A 202 -11.55 -12.42 4.14
CA VAL A 202 -10.42 -13.05 3.46
C VAL A 202 -9.16 -12.34 3.94
N LYS A 203 -8.54 -12.85 5.01
CA LYS A 203 -7.33 -12.26 5.56
C LYS A 203 -6.15 -12.52 4.62
N VAL A 204 -5.58 -11.44 4.08
CA VAL A 204 -4.36 -11.44 3.26
C VAL A 204 -3.21 -11.00 4.18
N LEU A 205 -2.26 -11.88 4.41
CA LEU A 205 -1.13 -11.60 5.30
C LEU A 205 -0.07 -10.77 4.57
N ALA A 206 0.83 -10.13 5.31
CA ALA A 206 2.05 -9.58 4.75
C ALA A 206 2.85 -10.67 4.01
N LEU A 207 3.54 -10.31 2.94
CA LEU A 207 4.37 -11.23 2.17
C LEU A 207 5.55 -11.73 3.01
N ARG A 208 5.93 -13.00 2.81
CA ARG A 208 7.11 -13.53 3.47
C ARG A 208 8.38 -12.93 2.84
N PRO A 209 9.44 -12.71 3.64
CA PRO A 209 10.68 -12.13 3.11
C PRO A 209 11.25 -12.90 1.90
N THR A 210 11.13 -14.22 1.88
CA THR A 210 11.58 -15.05 0.75
C THR A 210 10.78 -14.81 -0.52
N GLU A 211 9.44 -14.72 -0.40
CA GLU A 211 8.53 -14.43 -1.53
C GLU A 211 8.78 -13.04 -2.10
N LEU A 212 9.09 -12.10 -1.21
CA LEU A 212 9.33 -10.71 -1.56
C LEU A 212 10.71 -10.53 -2.20
N ALA A 213 11.75 -11.19 -1.68
CA ALA A 213 13.09 -11.18 -2.28
C ALA A 213 13.08 -11.78 -3.69
N GLU A 214 12.37 -12.91 -3.90
CA GLU A 214 12.19 -13.51 -5.24
C GLU A 214 11.48 -12.54 -6.20
N ALA A 215 10.46 -11.83 -5.73
CA ALA A 215 9.75 -10.84 -6.52
C ALA A 215 10.65 -9.65 -6.90
N LEU A 216 11.43 -9.12 -5.95
CA LEU A 216 12.39 -8.05 -6.21
C LEU A 216 13.43 -8.46 -7.25
N GLN A 217 14.01 -9.66 -7.15
CA GLN A 217 14.96 -10.15 -8.16
C GLN A 217 14.33 -10.31 -9.55
N GLY A 218 13.03 -10.63 -9.60
CA GLY A 218 12.28 -10.68 -10.86
C GLY A 218 12.11 -9.31 -11.52
N HIS A 219 11.96 -8.25 -10.73
CA HIS A 219 11.85 -6.85 -11.20
C HIS A 219 13.21 -6.18 -11.43
N TYR A 220 14.19 -6.48 -10.58
CA TYR A 220 15.54 -5.90 -10.58
C TYR A 220 16.58 -7.02 -10.72
N PRO A 221 16.85 -7.51 -11.95
CA PRO A 221 17.79 -8.62 -12.17
C PRO A 221 19.23 -8.35 -11.73
N GLU A 222 19.61 -7.07 -11.61
CA GLU A 222 20.92 -6.61 -11.12
C GLU A 222 21.05 -6.69 -9.59
N LEU A 223 19.93 -6.82 -8.86
CA LEU A 223 19.93 -6.86 -7.41
C LEU A 223 20.47 -8.21 -6.91
N SER A 224 21.47 -8.18 -6.03
CA SER A 224 22.00 -9.41 -5.43
C SER A 224 20.94 -10.09 -4.54
N GLN A 225 21.09 -11.40 -4.33
CA GLN A 225 20.18 -12.15 -3.45
C GLN A 225 20.22 -11.62 -2.01
N ASP A 226 21.39 -11.21 -1.53
CA ASP A 226 21.56 -10.70 -0.18
C ASP A 226 20.90 -9.31 -0.04
N ASP A 227 21.06 -8.43 -1.04
CA ASP A 227 20.40 -7.12 -1.04
C ASP A 227 18.89 -7.24 -1.18
N ALA A 228 18.40 -8.10 -2.07
CA ALA A 228 16.97 -8.39 -2.21
C ALA A 228 16.37 -8.90 -0.88
N MET A 229 17.06 -9.80 -0.19
CA MET A 229 16.64 -10.31 1.12
C MET A 229 16.67 -9.21 2.19
N ALA A 230 17.68 -8.33 2.17
CA ALA A 230 17.75 -7.21 3.09
C ALA A 230 16.59 -6.23 2.91
N LEU A 231 16.27 -5.85 1.67
CA LEU A 231 15.10 -5.01 1.34
C LEU A 231 13.79 -5.69 1.76
N ALA A 232 13.65 -6.98 1.48
CA ALA A 232 12.47 -7.77 1.86
C ALA A 232 12.25 -7.85 3.38
N LEU A 233 13.31 -7.93 4.16
CA LEU A 233 13.24 -7.92 5.63
C LEU A 233 12.88 -6.53 6.15
N ARG A 234 13.33 -5.47 5.49
CA ARG A 234 13.11 -4.08 5.91
C ARG A 234 11.71 -3.59 5.62
N SER A 235 11.14 -3.99 4.49
CA SER A 235 9.78 -3.62 4.09
C SER A 235 8.68 -4.36 4.87
N GLU A 236 9.03 -5.28 5.77
CA GLU A 236 8.11 -6.02 6.64
C GLU A 236 6.94 -6.70 5.90
N GLY A 237 7.15 -7.05 4.61
CA GLY A 237 6.18 -7.74 3.75
C GLY A 237 5.33 -6.81 2.88
N ASP A 238 5.69 -5.52 2.81
CA ASP A 238 5.14 -4.54 1.88
C ASP A 238 5.97 -4.52 0.59
N LEU A 239 5.42 -5.02 -0.52
CA LEU A 239 6.10 -5.05 -1.82
C LEU A 239 6.32 -3.64 -2.37
N VAL A 240 5.34 -2.75 -2.20
CA VAL A 240 5.44 -1.37 -2.72
C VAL A 240 6.58 -0.65 -2.04
N GLU A 241 6.69 -0.75 -0.71
CA GLU A 241 7.80 -0.20 0.05
C GLU A 241 9.14 -0.81 -0.37
N ALA A 242 9.18 -2.13 -0.62
CA ALA A 242 10.40 -2.81 -1.06
C ALA A 242 10.87 -2.34 -2.44
N MET A 243 9.95 -2.10 -3.37
CA MET A 243 10.24 -1.56 -4.70
C MET A 243 10.68 -0.09 -4.62
N ASP A 244 9.97 0.73 -3.82
CA ASP A 244 10.36 2.12 -3.55
C ASP A 244 11.80 2.22 -3.00
N MET A 245 12.18 1.28 -2.11
CA MET A 245 13.54 1.18 -1.58
C MET A 245 14.56 0.76 -2.65
N ALA A 246 14.18 -0.11 -3.58
CA ALA A 246 15.06 -0.57 -4.65
C ALA A 246 15.29 0.52 -5.71
N ASP A 247 14.25 1.29 -6.05
CA ASP A 247 14.32 2.38 -7.05
C ASP A 247 15.07 3.61 -6.55
N ASN A 248 14.95 3.92 -5.25
CA ASN A 248 15.68 5.02 -4.67
C ASN A 248 17.07 4.53 -4.27
N SER A 249 18.12 5.25 -4.70
CA SER A 249 19.48 4.94 -4.24
C SER A 249 19.56 5.17 -2.72
N GLU A 250 19.38 4.09 -1.96
CA GLU A 250 19.42 4.14 -0.49
C GLU A 250 20.73 4.73 0.04
N GLU A 251 21.80 4.60 -0.73
CA GLU A 251 23.08 5.22 -0.39
C GLU A 251 22.98 6.74 -0.31
N GLU A 252 22.27 7.40 -1.24
CA GLU A 252 22.06 8.86 -1.19
C GLU A 252 21.20 9.26 0.01
N ILE A 253 20.13 8.51 0.28
CA ILE A 253 19.24 8.77 1.44
C ILE A 253 20.01 8.57 2.74
N PHE A 254 20.80 7.49 2.83
CA PHE A 254 21.65 7.21 4.00
C PHE A 254 22.67 8.33 4.23
N ILE A 255 23.40 8.73 3.21
CA ILE A 255 24.41 9.80 3.29
C ILE A 255 23.76 11.09 3.77
N PHE A 256 22.63 11.46 3.14
CA PHE A 256 21.89 12.67 3.52
C PHE A 256 21.43 12.62 4.98
N PHE A 257 20.80 11.53 5.41
CA PHE A 257 20.30 11.35 6.77
C PHE A 257 21.42 11.34 7.82
N ARG A 258 22.47 10.59 7.55
CA ARG A 258 23.66 10.50 8.41
C ARG A 258 24.32 11.86 8.61
N ASP A 259 24.57 12.59 7.54
CA ASP A 259 25.32 13.84 7.59
C ASP A 259 24.45 14.97 8.18
N TRP A 260 23.14 14.95 7.92
CA TRP A 260 22.18 15.81 8.61
C TRP A 260 22.18 15.57 10.14
N LEU A 261 22.09 14.33 10.61
CA LEU A 261 22.14 14.02 12.04
C LEU A 261 23.51 14.43 12.67
N ARG A 262 24.59 14.28 11.92
CA ARG A 262 25.92 14.78 12.35
C ARG A 262 25.92 16.31 12.52
N ALA A 263 25.33 17.05 11.59
CA ALA A 263 25.20 18.50 11.67
C ALA A 263 24.31 18.90 12.88
N CYS A 264 23.21 18.20 13.13
CA CYS A 264 22.39 18.38 14.33
C CYS A 264 23.18 18.13 15.62
N TYR A 265 23.93 17.03 15.71
CA TYR A 265 24.76 16.71 16.87
C TYR A 265 25.82 17.78 17.13
N ARG A 266 26.46 18.32 16.08
CA ARG A 266 27.46 19.39 16.17
C ARG A 266 26.84 20.77 16.39
N ARG A 267 25.52 20.91 16.24
CA ARG A 267 24.79 22.18 16.30
C ARG A 267 25.23 23.19 15.23
N GLU A 268 25.56 22.69 14.05
CA GLU A 268 25.99 23.49 12.88
C GLU A 268 24.75 24.07 12.17
N VAL A 269 24.23 25.20 12.70
CA VAL A 269 23.01 25.82 12.19
C VAL A 269 23.10 26.19 10.69
N PRO A 270 24.21 26.76 10.17
CA PRO A 270 24.31 27.04 8.72
C PRO A 270 24.16 25.77 7.88
N THR A 271 24.82 24.69 8.24
CA THR A 271 24.77 23.40 7.55
C THR A 271 23.35 22.79 7.59
N THR A 272 22.63 22.93 8.71
CA THR A 272 21.24 22.46 8.79
C THR A 272 20.29 23.27 7.90
N VAL A 273 20.58 24.55 7.63
CA VAL A 273 19.82 25.34 6.64
C VAL A 273 20.04 24.80 5.23
N GLU A 274 21.28 24.45 4.88
CA GLU A 274 21.60 23.84 3.59
C GLU A 274 20.87 22.49 3.40
N PHE A 275 20.83 21.65 4.45
CA PHE A 275 20.04 20.41 4.44
C PHE A 275 18.54 20.68 4.28
N ALA A 276 17.99 21.71 4.92
CA ALA A 276 16.58 22.08 4.76
C ALA A 276 16.27 22.56 3.32
N ASP A 277 17.18 23.28 2.69
CA ASP A 277 17.06 23.68 1.28
C ASP A 277 17.17 22.47 0.34
N GLY A 278 18.07 21.52 0.63
CA GLY A 278 18.17 20.24 -0.07
C GLY A 278 16.88 19.42 0.07
N PHE A 279 16.39 19.27 1.30
CA PHE A 279 15.17 18.52 1.60
C PHE A 279 13.93 19.08 0.87
N GLN A 280 13.80 20.42 0.82
CA GLN A 280 12.71 21.06 0.06
C GLN A 280 12.73 20.71 -1.43
N LYS A 281 13.92 20.49 -2.01
CA LYS A 281 14.09 20.17 -3.44
C LYS A 281 13.84 18.68 -3.78
N LEU A 282 13.82 17.80 -2.78
CA LEU A 282 13.66 16.35 -3.01
C LEU A 282 12.31 15.95 -3.62
N GLY A 283 11.29 16.79 -3.50
CA GLY A 283 9.93 16.39 -3.79
C GLY A 283 9.33 15.51 -2.68
N ARG A 284 7.99 15.40 -2.67
CA ARG A 284 7.25 14.85 -1.54
C ARG A 284 7.53 13.38 -1.25
N GLU A 285 7.58 12.55 -2.27
CA GLU A 285 7.81 11.10 -2.08
C GLU A 285 9.22 10.83 -1.52
N ARG A 286 10.24 11.49 -2.05
CA ARG A 286 11.60 11.37 -1.48
C ARG A 286 11.72 11.97 -0.07
N GLN A 287 10.92 12.98 0.27
CA GLN A 287 10.84 13.51 1.64
C GLN A 287 10.25 12.50 2.62
N LYS A 288 9.18 11.80 2.23
CA LYS A 288 8.60 10.70 3.02
C LYS A 288 9.60 9.54 3.13
N ALA A 289 10.23 9.15 2.03
CA ALA A 289 11.24 8.09 2.01
C ALA A 289 12.39 8.37 2.97
N LEU A 290 12.89 9.62 3.04
CA LEU A 290 13.93 10.02 3.98
C LEU A 290 13.49 9.82 5.45
N PHE A 291 12.27 10.18 5.81
CA PHE A 291 11.79 10.01 7.18
C PHE A 291 11.49 8.55 7.51
N ARG A 292 10.91 7.77 6.60
CA ARG A 292 10.73 6.32 6.77
C ARG A 292 12.08 5.61 6.99
N TYR A 293 13.04 5.93 6.14
CA TYR A 293 14.40 5.42 6.27
C TYR A 293 15.05 5.83 7.60
N GLY A 294 14.87 7.09 8.00
CA GLY A 294 15.33 7.59 9.29
C GLY A 294 14.74 6.84 10.48
N LEU A 295 13.43 6.57 10.45
CA LEU A 295 12.73 5.78 11.47
C LEU A 295 13.28 4.36 11.54
N TYR A 296 13.53 3.73 10.38
CA TYR A 296 14.19 2.43 10.32
C TYR A 296 15.57 2.46 10.99
N LEU A 297 16.44 3.41 10.63
CA LEU A 297 17.78 3.51 11.23
C LEU A 297 17.73 3.78 12.73
N ILE A 298 16.85 4.66 13.20
CA ILE A 298 16.70 4.93 14.64
C ILE A 298 16.22 3.69 15.40
N ARG A 299 15.31 2.89 14.80
CA ARG A 299 14.90 1.59 15.34
C ARG A 299 16.10 0.64 15.47
N GLN A 300 16.96 0.54 14.43
CA GLN A 300 18.17 -0.29 14.48
C GLN A 300 19.15 0.20 15.56
N CYS A 301 19.33 1.52 15.68
CA CYS A 301 20.13 2.11 16.74
C CYS A 301 19.58 1.80 18.14
N THR A 302 18.25 1.82 18.30
CA THR A 302 17.57 1.49 19.56
C THR A 302 17.76 0.02 19.93
N LEU A 303 17.60 -0.90 18.96
CA LEU A 303 17.84 -2.33 19.16
C LEU A 303 19.31 -2.61 19.56
N GLN A 304 20.25 -1.96 18.90
CA GLN A 304 21.68 -2.04 19.23
C GLN A 304 21.95 -1.50 20.64
N TRP A 305 21.35 -0.39 21.02
CA TRP A 305 21.46 0.21 22.35
C TRP A 305 20.87 -0.68 23.44
N GLN A 306 19.73 -1.33 23.18
CA GLN A 306 19.08 -2.29 24.08
C GLN A 306 19.77 -3.66 24.12
N GLN A 307 20.88 -3.84 23.40
CA GLN A 307 21.66 -5.07 23.35
C GLN A 307 20.89 -6.30 22.83
N VAL A 308 20.10 -6.10 21.78
CA VAL A 308 19.36 -7.16 21.04
C VAL A 308 19.91 -7.28 19.61
N PRO A 309 21.22 -7.65 19.44
CA PRO A 309 21.89 -7.60 18.14
C PRO A 309 21.29 -8.58 17.12
N GLU A 310 20.64 -9.65 17.57
CA GLU A 310 19.96 -10.63 16.70
C GLU A 310 18.78 -10.05 15.94
N LEU A 311 18.24 -8.90 16.36
CA LEU A 311 17.15 -8.18 15.66
C LEU A 311 17.68 -7.02 14.81
N VAL A 312 18.96 -6.69 14.89
CA VAL A 312 19.55 -5.60 14.09
C VAL A 312 19.72 -6.07 12.65
N ARG A 313 19.17 -5.31 11.71
CA ARG A 313 19.13 -5.60 10.28
C ARG A 313 19.71 -4.44 9.48
N VAL A 314 21.04 -4.34 9.47
CA VAL A 314 21.78 -3.28 8.77
C VAL A 314 22.89 -3.87 7.92
N ILE A 315 23.20 -3.22 6.80
CA ILE A 315 24.21 -3.66 5.83
C ILE A 315 25.24 -2.54 5.57
N GLY A 316 26.43 -2.91 5.17
CA GLY A 316 27.46 -1.99 4.72
C GLY A 316 27.75 -0.83 5.69
N GLN A 317 27.69 0.39 5.19
CA GLN A 317 28.01 1.61 5.95
C GLN A 317 27.02 1.90 7.10
N GLU A 318 25.80 1.33 7.05
CA GLU A 318 24.82 1.49 8.12
C GLU A 318 25.29 0.87 9.44
N GLN A 319 26.05 -0.23 9.37
CA GLN A 319 26.56 -0.91 10.58
C GLN A 319 27.43 0.01 11.44
N GLU A 320 28.35 0.73 10.80
CA GLU A 320 29.22 1.69 11.50
C GLU A 320 28.38 2.83 12.09
N PHE A 321 27.43 3.34 11.33
CA PHE A 321 26.53 4.39 11.81
C PHE A 321 25.73 3.92 13.03
N VAL A 322 25.09 2.76 12.98
CA VAL A 322 24.27 2.21 14.07
C VAL A 322 25.11 1.97 15.32
N GLN A 323 26.32 1.38 15.17
CA GLN A 323 27.25 1.17 16.30
C GLN A 323 27.68 2.48 16.97
N ASN A 324 27.85 3.55 16.21
CA ASN A 324 28.29 4.83 16.75
C ASN A 324 27.11 5.65 17.29
N PHE A 325 25.99 5.70 16.58
CA PHE A 325 24.83 6.49 16.98
C PHE A 325 24.11 5.89 18.20
N SER A 326 24.08 4.55 18.34
CA SER A 326 23.48 3.88 19.50
C SER A 326 24.09 4.33 20.83
N LYS A 327 25.39 4.73 20.85
CA LYS A 327 26.07 5.26 22.05
C LYS A 327 25.52 6.63 22.49
N LEU A 328 24.80 7.35 21.64
CA LEU A 328 24.16 8.63 21.95
C LEU A 328 22.73 8.46 22.49
N LEU A 329 22.16 7.25 22.37
CA LEU A 329 20.82 6.95 22.85
C LEU A 329 20.80 6.74 24.36
N THR A 330 19.69 7.17 24.95
CA THR A 330 19.39 7.06 26.38
C THR A 330 17.89 6.84 26.55
N ASP A 331 17.44 6.38 27.73
CA ASP A 331 16.01 6.29 28.09
C ASP A 331 15.23 7.62 27.90
N ARG A 332 15.94 8.76 27.90
CA ARG A 332 15.33 10.09 27.79
C ARG A 332 15.14 10.57 26.36
N ASN A 333 15.95 10.09 25.41
CA ASN A 333 15.96 10.62 24.06
C ASN A 333 15.55 9.62 22.97
N ALA A 334 15.69 8.32 23.18
CA ALA A 334 15.42 7.31 22.16
C ALA A 334 13.98 7.40 21.61
N ASP A 335 12.98 7.30 22.49
CA ASP A 335 11.57 7.40 22.08
C ASP A 335 11.22 8.77 21.51
N ARG A 336 11.78 9.85 22.09
CA ARG A 336 11.52 11.20 21.61
C ARG A 336 12.05 11.46 20.22
N ILE A 337 13.24 10.95 19.88
CA ILE A 337 13.79 11.05 18.51
C ILE A 337 12.85 10.36 17.52
N ARG A 338 12.36 9.16 17.87
CA ARG A 338 11.41 8.43 17.06
C ARG A 338 10.09 9.23 16.87
N GLU A 339 9.51 9.71 17.96
CA GLU A 339 8.26 10.50 17.93
C GLU A 339 8.37 11.77 17.08
N GLU A 340 9.51 12.49 17.15
CA GLU A 340 9.73 13.68 16.35
C GLU A 340 9.81 13.34 14.84
N LEU A 341 10.46 12.22 14.47
CA LEU A 341 10.52 11.76 13.08
C LEU A 341 9.15 11.29 12.58
N GLU A 342 8.39 10.54 13.39
CA GLU A 342 7.02 10.10 13.05
C GLU A 342 6.09 11.30 12.86
N THR A 343 6.18 12.29 13.75
CA THR A 343 5.39 13.52 13.66
C THR A 343 5.74 14.29 12.40
N ALA A 344 7.03 14.39 12.05
CA ALA A 344 7.49 15.08 10.86
C ALA A 344 7.00 14.36 9.58
N HIS A 345 7.07 13.01 9.54
CA HIS A 345 6.52 12.22 8.46
C HIS A 345 5.03 12.51 8.24
N GLY A 346 4.22 12.43 9.30
CA GLY A 346 2.79 12.73 9.21
C GLY A 346 2.47 14.18 8.83
N HIS A 347 3.36 15.14 9.13
CA HIS A 347 3.19 16.53 8.69
C HIS A 347 3.46 16.69 7.19
N ILE A 348 4.43 15.96 6.61
CA ILE A 348 4.66 15.94 5.14
C ILE A 348 3.44 15.36 4.43
N GLU A 349 2.85 14.30 4.94
CA GLU A 349 1.61 13.73 4.39
C GLU A 349 0.45 14.76 4.38
N ARG A 350 0.41 15.64 5.38
CA ARG A 350 -0.62 16.69 5.52
C ARG A 350 -0.24 18.02 4.86
N ASN A 351 0.70 18.02 3.93
CA ASN A 351 1.11 19.19 3.15
C ASN A 351 1.78 20.33 3.94
N ALA A 352 2.49 20.02 5.03
CA ALA A 352 3.29 21.03 5.73
C ALA A 352 4.40 21.59 4.82
N ASN A 353 4.82 22.83 5.09
CA ASN A 353 5.96 23.43 4.39
C ASN A 353 7.25 22.65 4.71
N PRO A 354 7.90 22.00 3.72
CA PRO A 354 9.02 21.08 3.97
C PRO A 354 10.22 21.75 4.63
N LYS A 355 10.58 22.96 4.20
CA LYS A 355 11.74 23.67 4.74
C LYS A 355 11.54 24.06 6.21
N VAL A 356 10.37 24.60 6.53
CA VAL A 356 10.04 25.02 7.91
C VAL A 356 9.98 23.81 8.82
N LEU A 357 9.33 22.73 8.38
CA LEU A 357 9.24 21.49 9.13
C LEU A 357 10.63 20.90 9.41
N PHE A 358 11.47 20.80 8.38
CA PHE A 358 12.80 20.22 8.51
C PHE A 358 13.71 21.03 9.42
N MET A 359 13.59 22.37 9.39
CA MET A 359 14.32 23.25 10.31
C MET A 359 13.86 23.07 11.75
N ASP A 360 12.54 23.03 12.01
CA ASP A 360 11.98 22.81 13.36
C ASP A 360 12.45 21.45 13.91
N LEU A 361 12.33 20.39 13.11
CA LEU A 361 12.84 19.07 13.46
C LEU A 361 14.34 19.07 13.77
N SER A 362 15.15 19.75 12.96
CA SER A 362 16.59 19.87 13.19
C SER A 362 16.89 20.52 14.55
N TYR A 363 16.20 21.59 14.92
CA TYR A 363 16.38 22.23 16.23
C TYR A 363 15.97 21.33 17.40
N ARG A 364 14.89 20.58 17.27
CA ARG A 364 14.43 19.62 18.28
C ARG A 364 15.46 18.51 18.47
N LEU A 365 15.97 17.93 17.36
CA LEU A 365 17.00 16.91 17.39
C LEU A 365 18.33 17.41 18.00
N MET A 366 18.73 18.66 17.72
CA MET A 366 19.90 19.27 18.39
C MET A 366 19.76 19.29 19.92
N GLY A 367 18.53 19.51 20.42
CA GLY A 367 18.23 19.49 21.85
C GLY A 367 18.26 18.07 22.44
N LEU A 368 17.78 17.07 21.70
CA LEU A 368 17.69 15.68 22.12
C LEU A 368 19.04 14.96 22.08
N LEU A 369 19.84 15.21 21.03
CA LEU A 369 21.13 14.53 20.83
C LEU A 369 22.23 15.04 21.77
N ARG A 370 22.13 16.27 22.22
CA ARG A 370 23.12 16.87 23.11
C ARG A 370 22.42 17.77 24.15
N PRO A 371 21.77 17.16 25.14
CA PRO A 371 21.13 17.92 26.21
C PRO A 371 22.17 18.80 26.94
N ARG A 372 21.76 20.03 27.29
CA ARG A 372 22.60 20.97 28.05
C ARG A 372 22.86 20.46 29.46
#